data_ec66b72c23ecd66df5d47208db011f64
#
_entry.id   ec66b72c23ecd66df5d47208db011f64
#
_cell.length_a   1.000
_cell.length_b   1.000
_cell.length_c   1.000
_cell.angle_alpha   90.00
_cell.angle_beta   90.00
_cell.angle_gamma   90.00
#
_symmetry.space_group_name_H-M   'P 1'
#
loop_
_entity.id
_entity.type
_entity.pdbx_description
1 polymer ?
#
loop_
_entity_poly.entity_id
_entity_poly.type
_entity_poly.pdbx_seq_one_letter_code
_entity_poly.pdbx_strand_id
1 'polypeptide(L)'
;MIRTRGLACRYGAGPPLQFADVDLPQGGTLLLQGRSGAGKSTWLALVAGLRAATGGDLFVAGIQLGTQRGAELDAWRARCIGFLPQKLHLSSALTVADNLALAYFAAGRPRDDSAIARALAQVGVAELAGRKPHQLSGGQAQRVALARAVLLQPELLLADEPTASLDDEAAADALALLQNSAATCGASLVIATHDQRVVQALAAVPRLQRLDLNANPARAPGGSDLNQMGTQRPVDKRQ
;
A
#
# COMPACT_ATOMS: atom_id res chain seq x y z
N MET A 1 8.86 12.47 5.61
CA MET A 1 7.48 11.97 5.34
C MET A 1 7.17 10.69 6.11
N ILE A 2 7.93 9.60 5.95
CA ILE A 2 7.78 8.37 6.73
C ILE A 2 9.08 8.10 7.48
N ARG A 3 9.01 7.81 8.79
CA ARG A 3 10.14 7.34 9.56
C ARG A 3 9.71 6.19 10.46
N THR A 4 10.40 5.06 10.37
CA THR A 4 10.16 3.88 11.21
C THR A 4 11.41 3.52 12.01
N ARG A 5 11.23 2.99 13.24
CA ARG A 5 12.30 2.45 14.07
C ARG A 5 11.79 1.19 14.78
N GLY A 6 12.39 0.05 14.49
CA GLY A 6 12.04 -1.25 15.07
C GLY A 6 10.58 -1.63 14.87
N LEU A 7 9.95 -1.20 13.75
CA LEU A 7 8.52 -1.36 13.49
C LEU A 7 8.13 -2.84 13.47
N ALA A 8 7.14 -3.21 14.27
CA ALA A 8 6.62 -4.57 14.34
C ALA A 8 5.09 -4.63 14.37
N CYS A 9 4.54 -5.71 13.81
CA CYS A 9 3.11 -5.98 13.83
C CYS A 9 2.84 -7.45 14.08
N ARG A 10 1.98 -7.78 15.04
CA ARG A 10 1.57 -9.15 15.38
C ARG A 10 0.10 -9.38 15.04
N TYR A 11 -0.19 -10.55 14.50
CA TYR A 11 -1.54 -11.05 14.27
C TYR A 11 -1.85 -12.18 15.26
N GLY A 12 -2.79 -11.94 16.18
CA GLY A 12 -3.15 -12.92 17.19
C GLY A 12 -1.95 -13.41 18.01
N ALA A 13 -1.84 -14.70 18.22
CA ALA A 13 -0.74 -15.34 18.95
C ALA A 13 0.49 -15.67 18.08
N GLY A 14 0.45 -15.37 16.77
CA GLY A 14 1.55 -15.65 15.85
C GLY A 14 2.82 -14.83 16.13
N PRO A 15 3.95 -15.16 15.45
CA PRO A 15 5.16 -14.37 15.55
C PRO A 15 4.94 -12.96 14.99
N PRO A 16 5.63 -11.93 15.52
CA PRO A 16 5.53 -10.58 14.99
C PRO A 16 6.20 -10.50 13.61
N LEU A 17 5.57 -9.78 12.69
CA LEU A 17 6.24 -9.29 11.51
C LEU A 17 7.11 -8.12 11.93
N GLN A 18 8.40 -8.19 11.66
CA GLN A 18 9.34 -7.09 11.88
C GLN A 18 9.68 -6.46 10.54
N PHE A 19 9.88 -5.16 10.52
CA PHE A 19 10.19 -4.40 9.32
C PHE A 19 11.50 -3.65 9.52
N ALA A 20 12.33 -3.59 8.47
CA ALA A 20 13.52 -2.77 8.50
C ALA A 20 13.16 -1.27 8.61
N ASP A 21 14.04 -0.50 9.17
CA ASP A 21 13.85 0.94 9.36
C ASP A 21 13.80 1.67 8.02
N VAL A 22 12.91 2.64 7.93
CA VAL A 22 12.71 3.50 6.76
C VAL A 22 12.83 4.96 7.19
N ASP A 23 13.45 5.78 6.36
CA ASP A 23 13.45 7.24 6.48
C ASP A 23 13.20 7.84 5.08
N LEU A 24 11.92 8.04 4.73
CA LEU A 24 11.48 8.57 3.45
C LEU A 24 11.18 10.06 3.59
N PRO A 25 11.93 10.96 2.91
CA PRO A 25 11.63 12.39 2.90
C PRO A 25 10.35 12.71 2.12
N GLN A 26 9.83 13.94 2.28
CA GLN A 26 8.73 14.44 1.47
C GLN A 26 9.11 14.43 -0.02
N GLY A 27 8.17 14.04 -0.89
CA GLY A 27 8.38 13.90 -2.33
C GLY A 27 9.26 12.72 -2.73
N GLY A 28 9.68 11.87 -1.76
CA GLY A 28 10.43 10.66 -2.04
C GLY A 28 9.54 9.52 -2.55
N THR A 29 10.17 8.55 -3.24
CA THR A 29 9.50 7.31 -3.69
C THR A 29 10.09 6.11 -2.96
N LEU A 30 9.22 5.25 -2.41
CA LEU A 30 9.58 3.98 -1.78
C LEU A 30 8.98 2.81 -2.56
N LEU A 31 9.82 1.89 -2.99
CA LEU A 31 9.41 0.61 -3.54
C LEU A 31 9.48 -0.46 -2.45
N LEU A 32 8.32 -0.98 -2.07
CA LEU A 32 8.15 -2.04 -1.09
C LEU A 32 8.03 -3.39 -1.82
N GLN A 33 9.09 -4.18 -1.79
CA GLN A 33 9.17 -5.47 -2.48
C GLN A 33 8.94 -6.64 -1.53
N GLY A 34 8.46 -7.75 -2.06
CA GLY A 34 8.32 -9.00 -1.32
C GLY A 34 7.32 -9.94 -1.97
N ARG A 35 7.49 -11.23 -1.72
CA ARG A 35 6.57 -12.29 -2.17
C ARG A 35 5.16 -12.06 -1.62
N SER A 36 4.16 -12.75 -2.19
CA SER A 36 2.83 -12.80 -1.59
C SER A 36 2.92 -13.25 -0.13
N GLY A 37 2.18 -12.59 0.75
CA GLY A 37 2.24 -12.85 2.19
C GLY A 37 3.49 -12.31 2.91
N ALA A 38 4.43 -11.59 2.27
CA ALA A 38 5.61 -11.02 2.92
C ALA A 38 5.31 -9.91 3.95
N GLY A 39 4.09 -9.39 3.97
CA GLY A 39 3.68 -8.32 4.88
C GLY A 39 3.57 -6.94 4.22
N LYS A 40 3.61 -6.86 2.87
CA LYS A 40 3.47 -5.59 2.13
C LYS A 40 2.21 -4.82 2.50
N SER A 41 1.05 -5.44 2.37
CA SER A 41 -0.24 -4.82 2.72
C SER A 41 -0.34 -4.51 4.23
N THR A 42 0.33 -5.28 5.09
CA THR A 42 0.43 -4.99 6.53
C THR A 42 1.23 -3.71 6.75
N TRP A 43 2.38 -3.57 6.10
CA TRP A 43 3.20 -2.37 6.21
C TRP A 43 2.45 -1.13 5.71
N LEU A 44 1.77 -1.23 4.55
CA LEU A 44 0.91 -0.16 4.03
C LEU A 44 -0.22 0.20 5.00
N ALA A 45 -0.88 -0.81 5.61
CA ALA A 45 -1.94 -0.58 6.58
C ALA A 45 -1.45 0.11 7.87
N LEU A 46 -0.22 -0.19 8.33
CA LEU A 46 0.42 0.50 9.44
C LEU A 46 0.66 1.97 9.09
N VAL A 47 1.29 2.24 7.95
CA VAL A 47 1.61 3.61 7.49
C VAL A 47 0.35 4.42 7.20
N ALA A 48 -0.72 3.79 6.71
CA ALA A 48 -2.01 4.44 6.53
C ALA A 48 -2.78 4.68 7.85
N GLY A 49 -2.27 4.23 9.00
CA GLY A 49 -3.00 4.29 10.28
C GLY A 49 -4.27 3.44 10.30
N LEU A 50 -4.38 2.44 9.41
CA LEU A 50 -5.48 1.48 9.39
C LEU A 50 -5.26 0.32 10.37
N ARG A 51 -4.02 0.16 10.85
CA ARG A 51 -3.61 -0.82 11.85
C ARG A 51 -2.62 -0.19 12.81
N ALA A 52 -2.73 -0.55 14.09
CA ALA A 52 -1.74 -0.14 15.08
C ALA A 52 -0.50 -1.05 15.03
N ALA A 53 0.67 -0.47 15.20
CA ALA A 53 1.91 -1.22 15.44
C ALA A 53 1.83 -1.91 16.81
N THR A 54 2.47 -3.07 16.92
CA THR A 54 2.60 -3.79 18.21
C THR A 54 3.98 -3.58 18.84
N GLY A 55 4.88 -2.88 18.14
CA GLY A 55 6.20 -2.51 18.63
C GLY A 55 6.88 -1.53 17.69
N GLY A 56 7.86 -0.80 18.23
CA GLY A 56 8.61 0.22 17.51
C GLY A 56 7.86 1.54 17.33
N ASP A 57 8.53 2.47 16.65
CA ASP A 57 8.01 3.81 16.37
C ASP A 57 7.66 3.96 14.89
N LEU A 58 6.56 4.68 14.64
CA LEU A 58 6.09 4.99 13.29
C LEU A 58 5.63 6.44 13.24
N PHE A 59 6.36 7.26 12.48
CA PHE A 59 6.02 8.65 12.18
C PHE A 59 5.64 8.77 10.71
N VAL A 60 4.49 9.40 10.43
CA VAL A 60 4.00 9.62 9.07
C VAL A 60 3.34 10.99 8.99
N ALA A 61 3.69 11.78 7.99
CA ALA A 61 3.11 13.10 7.75
C ALA A 61 3.00 13.94 9.04
N GLY A 62 4.12 14.06 9.75
CA GLY A 62 4.27 14.93 10.93
C GLY A 62 3.72 14.40 12.25
N ILE A 63 3.06 13.23 12.28
CA ILE A 63 2.55 12.65 13.53
C ILE A 63 3.19 11.29 13.84
N GLN A 64 3.27 10.96 15.15
CA GLN A 64 3.59 9.62 15.60
C GLN A 64 2.29 8.80 15.62
N LEU A 65 2.20 7.79 14.75
CA LEU A 65 1.05 6.88 14.73
C LEU A 65 1.05 6.00 15.98
N GLY A 66 -0.15 5.79 16.54
CA GLY A 66 -0.32 5.09 17.82
C GLY A 66 -0.62 6.03 18.99
N THR A 67 -0.29 7.32 18.89
CA THR A 67 -0.71 8.36 19.85
C THR A 67 -2.09 8.92 19.50
N GLN A 68 -2.42 8.99 18.22
CA GLN A 68 -3.73 9.44 17.70
C GLN A 68 -4.73 8.30 17.67
N ARG A 69 -6.01 8.59 17.95
CA ARG A 69 -7.11 7.61 17.91
C ARG A 69 -8.43 8.25 17.46
N GLY A 70 -9.36 7.41 17.02
CA GLY A 70 -10.71 7.83 16.66
C GLY A 70 -10.74 8.95 15.61
N ALA A 71 -11.58 9.95 15.83
CA ALA A 71 -11.83 11.03 14.87
C ALA A 71 -10.58 11.82 14.47
N GLU A 72 -9.60 11.98 15.37
CA GLU A 72 -8.34 12.69 15.05
C GLU A 72 -7.51 11.91 14.04
N LEU A 73 -7.39 10.59 14.20
CA LEU A 73 -6.71 9.71 13.26
C LEU A 73 -7.43 9.66 11.92
N ASP A 74 -8.77 9.64 11.93
CA ASP A 74 -9.57 9.66 10.70
C ASP A 74 -9.42 10.98 9.94
N ALA A 75 -9.43 12.12 10.63
CA ALA A 75 -9.21 13.43 10.05
C ALA A 75 -7.78 13.58 9.47
N TRP A 76 -6.76 13.06 10.18
CA TRP A 76 -5.40 13.02 9.68
C TRP A 76 -5.31 12.14 8.42
N ARG A 77 -5.89 10.94 8.44
CA ARG A 77 -5.89 10.03 7.30
C ARG A 77 -6.55 10.68 6.08
N ALA A 78 -7.70 11.29 6.27
CA ALA A 78 -8.44 11.95 5.19
C ALA A 78 -7.64 13.11 4.55
N ARG A 79 -6.80 13.80 5.32
CA ARG A 79 -5.97 14.90 4.83
C ARG A 79 -4.67 14.42 4.19
N CYS A 80 -4.00 13.44 4.81
CA CYS A 80 -2.61 13.13 4.46
C CYS A 80 -2.46 11.90 3.57
N ILE A 81 -3.43 10.96 3.55
CA ILE A 81 -3.24 9.65 2.92
C ILE A 81 -4.17 9.47 1.72
N GLY A 82 -3.58 9.24 0.54
CA GLY A 82 -4.25 8.63 -0.60
C GLY A 82 -3.92 7.13 -0.64
N PHE A 83 -4.91 6.27 -0.81
CA PHE A 83 -4.66 4.84 -0.84
C PHE A 83 -5.33 4.18 -2.05
N LEU A 84 -4.52 3.58 -2.91
CA LEU A 84 -4.94 2.71 -4.02
C LEU A 84 -4.72 1.25 -3.61
N PRO A 85 -5.73 0.55 -3.10
CA PRO A 85 -5.61 -0.84 -2.69
C PRO A 85 -5.66 -1.79 -3.90
N GLN A 86 -5.10 -2.99 -3.76
CA GLN A 86 -5.16 -4.03 -4.79
C GLN A 86 -6.61 -4.36 -5.18
N LYS A 87 -7.52 -4.52 -4.20
CA LYS A 87 -8.96 -4.60 -4.45
C LYS A 87 -9.56 -3.20 -4.39
N LEU A 88 -10.04 -2.68 -5.50
CA LEU A 88 -10.36 -1.27 -5.68
C LEU A 88 -11.51 -0.73 -4.80
N HIS A 89 -12.35 -1.60 -4.24
CA HIS A 89 -13.46 -1.24 -3.34
C HIS A 89 -14.34 -0.10 -3.87
N LEU A 90 -14.71 -0.18 -5.17
CA LEU A 90 -15.73 0.68 -5.73
C LEU A 90 -17.10 0.11 -5.40
N SER A 91 -18.00 0.93 -4.85
CA SER A 91 -19.37 0.53 -4.55
C SER A 91 -20.17 0.37 -5.83
N SER A 92 -20.68 -0.83 -6.10
CA SER A 92 -21.50 -1.12 -7.28
C SER A 92 -22.85 -0.39 -7.29
N ALA A 93 -23.31 0.06 -6.14
CA ALA A 93 -24.56 0.81 -5.99
C ALA A 93 -24.43 2.27 -6.45
N LEU A 94 -23.21 2.83 -6.41
CA LEU A 94 -22.91 4.23 -6.67
C LEU A 94 -22.36 4.44 -8.09
N THR A 95 -22.56 5.64 -8.63
CA THR A 95 -21.87 6.08 -9.85
C THR A 95 -20.37 6.28 -9.60
N VAL A 96 -19.59 6.47 -10.65
CA VAL A 96 -18.17 6.85 -10.56
C VAL A 96 -18.00 8.12 -9.76
N ALA A 97 -18.75 9.19 -10.09
CA ALA A 97 -18.68 10.46 -9.36
C ALA A 97 -19.04 10.28 -7.86
N ASP A 98 -20.05 9.48 -7.55
CA ASP A 98 -20.46 9.24 -6.17
C ASP A 98 -19.45 8.37 -5.40
N ASN A 99 -18.75 7.45 -6.07
CA ASN A 99 -17.63 6.71 -5.48
C ASN A 99 -16.46 7.64 -5.09
N LEU A 100 -16.20 8.68 -5.87
CA LEU A 100 -15.23 9.71 -5.50
C LEU A 100 -15.75 10.57 -4.34
N ALA A 101 -17.03 10.93 -4.36
CA ALA A 101 -17.67 11.74 -3.30
C ALA A 101 -17.58 11.09 -1.90
N LEU A 102 -17.43 9.74 -1.82
CA LEU A 102 -17.19 9.05 -0.54
C LEU A 102 -15.93 9.56 0.19
N ALA A 103 -14.92 10.06 -0.54
CA ALA A 103 -13.73 10.66 0.10
C ALA A 103 -14.09 11.94 0.89
N TYR A 104 -14.97 12.78 0.35
CA TYR A 104 -15.47 13.96 1.06
C TYR A 104 -16.31 13.58 2.28
N PHE A 105 -17.18 12.58 2.12
CA PHE A 105 -17.99 12.08 3.24
C PHE A 105 -17.11 11.55 4.37
N ALA A 106 -16.10 10.73 4.05
CA ALA A 106 -15.16 10.19 5.03
C ALA A 106 -14.30 11.27 5.69
N ALA A 107 -14.04 12.38 4.99
CA ALA A 107 -13.30 13.52 5.51
C ALA A 107 -14.18 14.52 6.30
N GLY A 108 -15.48 14.30 6.41
CA GLY A 108 -16.42 15.27 7.01
C GLY A 108 -16.48 16.61 6.26
N ARG A 109 -16.20 16.61 4.93
CA ARG A 109 -16.12 17.80 4.08
C ARG A 109 -17.32 17.86 3.12
N PRO A 110 -17.79 19.04 2.74
CA PRO A 110 -18.81 19.18 1.71
C PRO A 110 -18.28 18.65 0.38
N ARG A 111 -19.16 18.00 -0.39
CA ARG A 111 -18.88 17.51 -1.74
C ARG A 111 -18.53 18.67 -2.67
N ASP A 112 -17.49 18.49 -3.48
CA ASP A 112 -17.07 19.40 -4.55
C ASP A 112 -17.09 18.68 -5.89
N ASP A 113 -18.16 18.86 -6.64
CA ASP A 113 -18.34 18.23 -7.96
C ASP A 113 -17.32 18.75 -9.00
N SER A 114 -16.84 19.97 -8.87
CA SER A 114 -15.81 20.53 -9.74
C SER A 114 -14.47 19.84 -9.52
N ALA A 115 -14.09 19.56 -8.25
CA ALA A 115 -12.89 18.83 -7.95
C ALA A 115 -13.00 17.36 -8.39
N ILE A 116 -14.17 16.72 -8.24
CA ILE A 116 -14.45 15.38 -8.76
C ILE A 116 -14.25 15.33 -10.27
N ALA A 117 -14.83 16.27 -11.02
CA ALA A 117 -14.69 16.35 -12.47
C ALA A 117 -13.22 16.54 -12.89
N ARG A 118 -12.46 17.41 -12.20
CA ARG A 118 -11.03 17.61 -12.45
C ARG A 118 -10.22 16.34 -12.17
N ALA A 119 -10.47 15.65 -11.05
CA ALA A 119 -9.78 14.42 -10.72
C ALA A 119 -10.01 13.31 -11.76
N LEU A 120 -11.25 13.16 -12.26
CA LEU A 120 -11.57 12.21 -13.31
C LEU A 120 -10.91 12.59 -14.65
N ALA A 121 -10.86 13.87 -14.98
CA ALA A 121 -10.18 14.37 -16.18
C ALA A 121 -8.67 14.13 -16.15
N GLN A 122 -8.02 14.33 -14.99
CA GLN A 122 -6.59 14.09 -14.81
C GLN A 122 -6.19 12.62 -15.07
N VAL A 123 -7.08 11.68 -14.80
CA VAL A 123 -6.85 10.25 -15.08
C VAL A 123 -7.48 9.77 -16.39
N GLY A 124 -8.05 10.68 -17.19
CA GLY A 124 -8.59 10.42 -18.52
C GLY A 124 -9.86 9.57 -18.55
N VAL A 125 -10.78 9.76 -17.57
CA VAL A 125 -12.06 9.05 -17.47
C VAL A 125 -13.23 9.95 -17.08
N ALA A 126 -13.19 11.24 -17.46
CA ALA A 126 -14.21 12.22 -17.11
C ALA A 126 -15.60 11.84 -17.66
N GLU A 127 -15.66 11.26 -18.86
CA GLU A 127 -16.88 10.82 -19.54
C GLU A 127 -17.59 9.66 -18.84
N LEU A 128 -16.90 9.00 -17.89
CA LEU A 128 -17.44 7.86 -17.14
C LEU A 128 -18.12 8.27 -15.82
N ALA A 129 -18.17 9.56 -15.49
CA ALA A 129 -18.65 10.07 -14.20
C ALA A 129 -20.04 9.53 -13.77
N GLY A 130 -20.97 9.39 -14.72
CA GLY A 130 -22.31 8.87 -14.48
C GLY A 130 -22.43 7.35 -14.56
N ARG A 131 -21.37 6.61 -14.96
CA ARG A 131 -21.40 5.14 -15.05
C ARG A 131 -21.29 4.49 -13.67
N LYS A 132 -21.72 3.22 -13.59
CA LYS A 132 -21.50 2.37 -12.41
C LYS A 132 -20.29 1.46 -12.60
N PRO A 133 -19.64 0.98 -11.54
CA PRO A 133 -18.43 0.16 -11.62
C PRO A 133 -18.53 -1.08 -12.52
N HIS A 134 -19.69 -1.74 -12.59
CA HIS A 134 -19.88 -2.89 -13.46
C HIS A 134 -19.90 -2.56 -14.98
N GLN A 135 -19.92 -1.29 -15.34
CA GLN A 135 -19.88 -0.79 -16.73
C GLN A 135 -18.46 -0.36 -17.14
N LEU A 136 -17.46 -0.57 -16.25
CA LEU A 136 -16.06 -0.17 -16.46
C LEU A 136 -15.20 -1.37 -16.83
N SER A 137 -14.21 -1.15 -17.70
CA SER A 137 -13.10 -2.11 -17.82
C SER A 137 -12.23 -2.09 -16.55
N GLY A 138 -11.38 -3.11 -16.37
CA GLY A 138 -10.46 -3.16 -15.24
C GLY A 138 -9.56 -1.92 -15.13
N GLY A 139 -8.98 -1.48 -16.25
CA GLY A 139 -8.15 -0.27 -16.30
C GLY A 139 -8.93 1.01 -16.00
N GLN A 140 -10.18 1.13 -16.51
CA GLN A 140 -11.05 2.26 -16.16
C GLN A 140 -11.39 2.29 -14.68
N ALA A 141 -11.73 1.15 -14.08
CA ALA A 141 -11.99 1.05 -12.65
C ALA A 141 -10.76 1.43 -11.81
N GLN A 142 -9.57 1.04 -12.24
CA GLN A 142 -8.31 1.41 -11.60
C GLN A 142 -8.04 2.91 -11.67
N ARG A 143 -8.25 3.54 -12.83
CA ARG A 143 -8.13 5.01 -13.00
C ARG A 143 -9.12 5.74 -12.09
N VAL A 144 -10.36 5.27 -11.98
CA VAL A 144 -11.37 5.81 -11.05
C VAL A 144 -10.91 5.67 -9.59
N ALA A 145 -10.36 4.53 -9.21
CA ALA A 145 -9.86 4.32 -7.85
C ALA A 145 -8.64 5.23 -7.55
N LEU A 146 -7.77 5.46 -8.52
CA LEU A 146 -6.66 6.40 -8.40
C LEU A 146 -7.17 7.84 -8.27
N ALA A 147 -8.15 8.26 -9.10
CA ALA A 147 -8.77 9.59 -8.96
C ALA A 147 -9.34 9.80 -7.56
N ARG A 148 -10.01 8.77 -6.99
CA ARG A 148 -10.50 8.82 -5.61
C ARG A 148 -9.37 8.96 -4.58
N ALA A 149 -8.26 8.25 -4.78
CA ALA A 149 -7.13 8.29 -3.87
C ALA A 149 -6.44 9.66 -3.83
N VAL A 150 -6.42 10.40 -4.95
CA VAL A 150 -5.75 11.71 -5.04
C VAL A 150 -6.71 12.91 -4.92
N LEU A 151 -8.01 12.68 -4.85
CA LEU A 151 -9.05 13.72 -4.86
C LEU A 151 -8.85 14.81 -3.82
N LEU A 152 -8.44 14.42 -2.61
CA LEU A 152 -8.24 15.34 -1.49
C LEU A 152 -6.79 15.87 -1.39
N GLN A 153 -5.98 15.69 -2.44
CA GLN A 153 -4.60 16.19 -2.51
C GLN A 153 -3.73 15.66 -1.36
N PRO A 154 -3.55 14.35 -1.21
CA PRO A 154 -2.82 13.75 -0.09
C PRO A 154 -1.35 14.13 -0.11
N GLU A 155 -0.70 14.10 1.07
CA GLU A 155 0.75 14.26 1.23
C GLU A 155 1.52 12.96 0.94
N LEU A 156 0.84 11.80 1.05
CA LEU A 156 1.38 10.46 0.84
C LEU A 156 0.40 9.61 0.04
N LEU A 157 0.86 9.11 -1.11
CA LEU A 157 0.11 8.17 -1.95
C LEU A 157 0.67 6.77 -1.77
N LEU A 158 -0.19 5.85 -1.33
CA LEU A 158 0.10 4.43 -1.13
C LEU A 158 -0.58 3.63 -2.22
N ALA A 159 0.15 2.71 -2.87
CA ALA A 159 -0.39 1.82 -3.89
C ALA A 159 -0.01 0.37 -3.59
N ASP A 160 -1.01 -0.51 -3.49
CA ASP A 160 -0.82 -1.94 -3.25
C ASP A 160 -1.07 -2.72 -4.54
N GLU A 161 -0.02 -3.32 -5.10
CA GLU A 161 -0.03 -4.10 -6.34
C GLU A 161 -0.73 -3.38 -7.52
N PRO A 162 -0.32 -2.15 -7.88
CA PRO A 162 -1.07 -1.31 -8.82
C PRO A 162 -1.07 -1.82 -10.26
N THR A 163 -0.25 -2.82 -10.60
CA THR A 163 -0.18 -3.40 -11.95
C THR A 163 -0.67 -4.85 -11.99
N ALA A 164 -1.24 -5.36 -10.89
CA ALA A 164 -1.73 -6.71 -10.84
C ALA A 164 -2.84 -6.94 -11.89
N SER A 165 -2.72 -8.03 -12.65
CA SER A 165 -3.67 -8.43 -13.69
C SER A 165 -3.74 -7.50 -14.92
N LEU A 166 -2.75 -6.61 -15.11
CA LEU A 166 -2.61 -5.79 -16.32
C LEU A 166 -1.57 -6.42 -17.26
N ASP A 167 -1.76 -6.23 -18.56
CA ASP A 167 -0.73 -6.48 -19.57
C ASP A 167 0.40 -5.44 -19.47
N ASP A 168 1.44 -5.58 -20.29
CA ASP A 168 2.64 -4.76 -20.16
C ASP A 168 2.39 -3.28 -20.48
N GLU A 169 1.58 -2.99 -21.49
CA GLU A 169 1.23 -1.62 -21.90
C GLU A 169 0.36 -0.94 -20.83
N ALA A 170 -0.71 -1.61 -20.39
CA ALA A 170 -1.57 -1.09 -19.34
C ALA A 170 -0.85 -0.94 -17.99
N ALA A 171 0.13 -1.80 -17.69
CA ALA A 171 0.96 -1.68 -16.48
C ALA A 171 1.86 -0.46 -16.53
N ALA A 172 2.49 -0.18 -17.69
CA ALA A 172 3.31 1.01 -17.90
C ALA A 172 2.48 2.29 -17.78
N ASP A 173 1.31 2.33 -18.41
CA ASP A 173 0.37 3.46 -18.34
C ASP A 173 -0.11 3.70 -16.90
N ALA A 174 -0.50 2.65 -16.18
CA ALA A 174 -0.95 2.75 -14.80
C ALA A 174 0.15 3.29 -13.87
N LEU A 175 1.40 2.86 -14.07
CA LEU A 175 2.54 3.33 -13.30
C LEU A 175 2.86 4.80 -13.60
N ALA A 176 2.88 5.19 -14.89
CA ALA A 176 3.11 6.58 -15.29
C ALA A 176 2.02 7.51 -14.72
N LEU A 177 0.75 7.08 -14.77
CA LEU A 177 -0.37 7.82 -14.23
C LEU A 177 -0.27 7.98 -12.71
N LEU A 178 0.15 6.93 -11.99
CA LEU A 178 0.36 6.95 -10.55
C LEU A 178 1.48 7.94 -10.16
N GLN A 179 2.62 7.89 -10.87
CA GLN A 179 3.76 8.81 -10.64
C GLN A 179 3.37 10.28 -10.93
N ASN A 180 2.68 10.53 -12.05
CA ASN A 180 2.21 11.87 -12.41
C ASN A 180 1.20 12.40 -11.38
N SER A 181 0.28 11.55 -10.91
CA SER A 181 -0.69 11.93 -9.88
C SER A 181 -0.02 12.29 -8.56
N ALA A 182 0.98 11.52 -8.13
CA ALA A 182 1.76 11.83 -6.93
C ALA A 182 2.52 13.14 -7.08
N ALA A 183 3.18 13.36 -8.22
CA ALA A 183 3.90 14.60 -8.51
C ALA A 183 2.97 15.83 -8.53
N THR A 184 1.80 15.72 -9.13
CA THR A 184 0.79 16.80 -9.18
C THR A 184 0.30 17.21 -7.79
N CYS A 185 0.16 16.24 -6.88
CA CYS A 185 -0.18 16.50 -5.47
C CYS A 185 1.01 16.94 -4.61
N GLY A 186 2.26 16.88 -5.11
CA GLY A 186 3.46 17.04 -4.29
C GLY A 186 3.62 15.91 -3.25
N ALA A 187 2.97 14.78 -3.48
CA ALA A 187 2.93 13.65 -2.56
C ALA A 187 4.19 12.81 -2.64
N SER A 188 4.58 12.21 -1.50
CA SER A 188 5.47 11.05 -1.51
C SER A 188 4.72 9.84 -2.02
N LEU A 189 5.43 8.90 -2.66
CA LEU A 189 4.83 7.72 -3.28
C LEU A 189 5.40 6.43 -2.67
N VAL A 190 4.52 5.54 -2.26
CA VAL A 190 4.90 4.17 -1.86
C VAL A 190 4.18 3.18 -2.76
N ILE A 191 4.94 2.32 -3.42
CA ILE A 191 4.41 1.24 -4.25
C ILE A 191 4.83 -0.09 -3.65
N ALA A 192 3.85 -0.88 -3.23
CA ALA A 192 4.05 -2.25 -2.79
C ALA A 192 3.78 -3.20 -3.97
N THR A 193 4.77 -4.00 -4.35
CA THR A 193 4.61 -4.94 -5.46
C THR A 193 5.64 -6.07 -5.44
N HIS A 194 5.32 -7.15 -6.16
CA HIS A 194 6.25 -8.20 -6.54
C HIS A 194 6.52 -8.21 -8.07
N ASP A 195 5.91 -7.28 -8.82
CA ASP A 195 6.00 -7.17 -10.27
C ASP A 195 7.35 -6.59 -10.70
N GLN A 196 8.15 -7.37 -11.43
CA GLN A 196 9.47 -6.96 -11.91
C GLN A 196 9.39 -5.80 -12.93
N ARG A 197 8.30 -5.66 -13.66
CA ARG A 197 8.08 -4.54 -14.59
C ARG A 197 8.09 -3.21 -13.85
N VAL A 198 7.42 -3.12 -12.70
CA VAL A 198 7.40 -1.95 -11.83
C VAL A 198 8.80 -1.67 -11.26
N VAL A 199 9.51 -2.73 -10.82
CA VAL A 199 10.88 -2.62 -10.29
C VAL A 199 11.84 -2.02 -11.33
N GLN A 200 11.73 -2.47 -12.56
CA GLN A 200 12.56 -1.98 -13.69
C GLN A 200 12.20 -0.54 -14.08
N ALA A 201 10.90 -0.25 -14.22
CA ALA A 201 10.44 1.08 -14.58
C ALA A 201 10.79 2.14 -13.53
N LEU A 202 10.80 1.78 -12.25
CA LEU A 202 11.19 2.69 -11.17
C LEU A 202 12.71 2.82 -10.98
N ALA A 203 13.53 1.98 -11.62
CA ALA A 203 14.98 1.99 -11.41
C ALA A 203 15.65 3.33 -11.72
N ALA A 204 15.07 4.12 -12.65
CA ALA A 204 15.56 5.43 -13.05
C ALA A 204 14.99 6.59 -12.20
N VAL A 205 14.08 6.33 -11.26
CA VAL A 205 13.48 7.37 -10.43
C VAL A 205 14.52 7.93 -9.44
N PRO A 206 14.79 9.24 -9.47
CA PRO A 206 15.72 9.85 -8.52
C PRO A 206 15.29 9.63 -7.07
N ARG A 207 16.25 9.30 -6.19
CA ARG A 207 16.02 9.08 -4.75
C ARG A 207 15.03 7.95 -4.44
N LEU A 208 14.91 6.96 -5.33
CA LEU A 208 14.16 5.74 -5.05
C LEU A 208 14.76 5.02 -3.85
N GLN A 209 13.97 4.83 -2.81
CA GLN A 209 14.30 3.91 -1.73
C GLN A 209 13.66 2.54 -1.99
N ARG A 210 14.32 1.48 -1.51
CA ARG A 210 13.82 0.11 -1.64
C ARG A 210 13.78 -0.56 -0.28
N LEU A 211 12.65 -1.19 0.03
CA LEU A 211 12.46 -2.02 1.21
C LEU A 211 12.08 -3.43 0.74
N ASP A 212 13.00 -4.38 0.88
CA ASP A 212 12.75 -5.78 0.55
C ASP A 212 12.33 -6.55 1.81
N LEU A 213 11.09 -6.99 1.86
CA LEU A 213 10.52 -7.75 2.97
C LEU A 213 10.90 -9.24 2.95
N ASN A 214 11.53 -9.74 1.87
CA ASN A 214 12.07 -11.10 1.85
C ASN A 214 13.41 -11.20 2.59
N ALA A 215 14.16 -10.12 2.67
CA ALA A 215 15.48 -10.04 3.30
C ALA A 215 15.45 -9.98 4.83
N ASN A 216 14.26 -10.12 5.46
CA ASN A 216 14.13 -9.98 6.91
C ASN A 216 14.60 -11.25 7.64
N PRO A 217 15.72 -11.22 8.41
CA PRO A 217 16.30 -12.39 9.08
C PRO A 217 15.38 -13.02 10.15
N ALA A 218 14.37 -12.30 10.64
CA ALA A 218 13.39 -12.83 11.60
C ALA A 218 12.36 -13.78 10.96
N ARG A 219 12.45 -14.06 9.67
CA ARG A 219 11.56 -14.95 8.91
C ARG A 219 12.27 -16.16 8.32
N ALA A 220 13.40 -16.60 8.91
CA ALA A 220 13.98 -17.89 8.56
C ALA A 220 12.90 -18.99 8.78
N PRO A 221 12.66 -19.89 7.82
CA PRO A 221 11.74 -21.00 8.00
C PRO A 221 12.21 -21.76 9.24
N GLY A 222 11.32 -21.86 10.24
CA GLY A 222 11.57 -22.64 11.45
C GLY A 222 11.99 -24.04 11.04
N GLY A 223 13.19 -24.45 11.44
CA GLY A 223 13.76 -25.75 11.16
C GLY A 223 12.83 -26.85 11.67
N SER A 224 12.22 -27.54 10.75
CA SER A 224 11.68 -28.89 10.93
C SER A 224 12.64 -29.83 10.24
N ASP A 225 13.77 -30.17 10.92
CA ASP A 225 14.56 -31.37 10.63
C ASP A 225 15.62 -31.57 11.73
N LEU A 226 15.15 -31.83 12.95
CA LEU A 226 15.96 -32.47 14.00
C LEU A 226 15.13 -33.59 14.64
N ASN A 227 14.86 -34.63 13.86
CA ASN A 227 14.51 -35.91 14.48
C ASN A 227 14.71 -37.09 13.52
N GLN A 228 15.95 -37.35 13.10
CA GLN A 228 16.39 -38.66 12.62
C GLN A 228 17.87 -38.85 12.96
N MET A 229 18.19 -38.93 14.24
CA MET A 229 19.35 -39.70 14.69
C MET A 229 18.84 -40.86 15.53
N GLY A 230 18.59 -41.97 14.81
CA GLY A 230 18.26 -43.25 15.40
C GLY A 230 19.38 -43.72 16.31
N THR A 231 19.04 -43.94 17.55
CA THR A 231 19.83 -44.71 18.51
C THR A 231 19.94 -46.16 18.02
N GLN A 232 21.03 -46.49 17.34
CA GLN A 232 21.46 -47.88 17.20
C GLN A 232 21.97 -48.37 18.57
N ARG A 233 21.22 -49.26 19.23
CA ARG A 233 21.71 -50.08 20.34
C ARG A 233 22.62 -51.16 19.78
N PRO A 234 23.78 -51.40 20.36
CA PRO A 234 24.60 -52.55 19.98
C PRO A 234 23.94 -53.86 20.47
N VAL A 235 23.81 -54.81 19.56
CA VAL A 235 23.40 -56.17 19.85
C VAL A 235 24.59 -56.89 20.44
N ASP A 236 24.49 -57.22 21.73
CA ASP A 236 25.45 -58.08 22.44
C ASP A 236 25.24 -59.55 22.00
N LYS A 237 26.25 -60.09 21.34
CA LYS A 237 26.34 -61.53 21.06
C LYS A 237 27.04 -62.20 22.22
N ARG A 238 26.32 -62.89 23.04
CA ARG A 238 26.86 -64.05 23.85
C ARG A 238 25.79 -65.10 24.06
N GLN A 239 26.14 -66.33 23.58
CA GLN A 239 25.66 -67.69 23.82
C GLN A 239 24.32 -68.05 23.14
#